data_83b246dc50b4dfe358d0b783f3c96cd1
#
_entry.id   83b246dc50b4dfe358d0b783f3c96cd1
#
_cell.length_a   1.000
_cell.length_b   1.000
_cell.length_c   1.000
_cell.angle_alpha   90.00
_cell.angle_beta   90.00
_cell.angle_gamma   90.00
#
_symmetry.space_group_name_H-M   'P 1'
#
loop_
_entity.id
_entity.type
_entity.pdbx_description
1 polymer ?
#
loop_
_entity_poly.entity_id
_entity_poly.type
_entity_poly.pdbx_seq_one_letter_code
_entity_poly.pdbx_strand_id
1 'polypeptide(L)'
;MKVLMVEHFLPGSVYTLELCRALRTEEQITIFCRKGAPRPLEGVQWKDKLYAGGKGRAEALMRYGGGLLALAAEICTGHYDVLHVQGFKDARYEIPLYCKLKRHCGILVHTVHNLLPHEASPRDRRLYGDFYRVCDLLVVHNLYCRQLLMDEYHLPPEKICVTPHGSYTQISPKEHQLHTEKTEFLQFGVLRRYKGVDILLEALARMTETQRSRVHVTVAGQQFPKLDATDYAALIREKGLEGCVTLQLGHVPDEALDALYQEADFCLFPYREIYGSGALLMAYSYSKPVLASSIPAFEEETDGGCTGLLFPPEEPD
;
A
#
# COMPACT_ATOMS: atom_id res chain seq x y z
N MET A 1 3.48 -19.17 19.54
CA MET A 1 4.36 -19.59 18.40
C MET A 1 5.51 -18.59 18.26
N LYS A 2 6.58 -18.98 17.59
CA LYS A 2 7.71 -18.10 17.26
C LYS A 2 7.60 -17.66 15.81
N VAL A 3 7.37 -16.38 15.59
CA VAL A 3 7.08 -15.80 14.27
C VAL A 3 8.25 -14.95 13.79
N LEU A 4 8.75 -15.21 12.58
CA LEU A 4 9.67 -14.32 11.87
C LEU A 4 8.87 -13.52 10.84
N MET A 5 8.68 -12.23 11.11
CA MET A 5 8.06 -11.26 10.19
C MET A 5 9.15 -10.61 9.33
N VAL A 6 9.08 -10.75 8.02
CA VAL A 6 10.05 -10.14 7.09
C VAL A 6 9.42 -8.95 6.40
N GLU A 7 10.01 -7.75 6.62
CA GLU A 7 9.48 -6.49 6.12
C GLU A 7 10.59 -5.57 5.57
N HIS A 8 10.52 -5.24 4.29
CA HIS A 8 11.51 -4.40 3.59
C HIS A 8 11.22 -2.90 3.66
N PHE A 9 9.97 -2.51 3.90
CA PHE A 9 9.49 -1.15 3.64
C PHE A 9 9.24 -0.31 4.90
N LEU A 10 9.60 -0.83 6.09
CA LEU A 10 9.54 -0.01 7.29
C LEU A 10 10.43 1.25 7.17
N PRO A 11 9.96 2.42 7.64
CA PRO A 11 8.74 2.67 8.43
C PRO A 11 7.45 2.81 7.62
N GLY A 12 7.50 2.79 6.29
CA GLY A 12 6.33 3.03 5.43
C GLY A 12 5.26 1.92 5.45
N SER A 13 5.54 0.76 6.06
CA SER A 13 4.58 -0.34 6.20
C SER A 13 3.88 -0.29 7.56
N VAL A 14 2.92 0.62 7.70
CA VAL A 14 2.12 0.76 8.94
C VAL A 14 1.32 -0.51 9.22
N TYR A 15 0.80 -1.17 8.18
CA TYR A 15 0.09 -2.45 8.30
C TYR A 15 0.89 -3.50 9.08
N THR A 16 2.15 -3.70 8.73
CA THR A 16 3.01 -4.69 9.41
C THR A 16 3.18 -4.36 10.90
N LEU A 17 3.30 -3.07 11.23
CA LEU A 17 3.41 -2.65 12.64
C LEU A 17 2.12 -2.91 13.40
N GLU A 18 0.96 -2.60 12.83
CA GLU A 18 -0.34 -2.87 13.47
C GLU A 18 -0.58 -4.38 13.63
N LEU A 19 -0.27 -5.19 12.62
CA LEU A 19 -0.33 -6.63 12.69
C LEU A 19 0.57 -7.18 13.82
N CYS A 20 1.83 -6.73 13.89
CA CYS A 20 2.74 -7.13 14.96
C CYS A 20 2.28 -6.65 16.33
N ARG A 21 1.67 -5.46 16.42
CA ARG A 21 1.08 -4.96 17.67
C ARG A 21 -0.05 -5.86 18.19
N ALA A 22 -0.91 -6.34 17.30
CA ALA A 22 -1.99 -7.24 17.65
C ALA A 22 -1.47 -8.63 18.06
N LEU A 23 -0.51 -9.18 17.30
CA LEU A 23 -0.02 -10.55 17.51
C LEU A 23 0.91 -10.69 18.75
N ARG A 24 1.65 -9.65 19.14
CA ARG A 24 2.68 -9.71 20.19
C ARG A 24 2.17 -10.07 21.58
N THR A 25 0.87 -9.97 21.81
CA THR A 25 0.25 -10.33 23.09
C THR A 25 0.19 -11.84 23.31
N GLU A 26 0.21 -12.61 22.24
CA GLU A 26 0.07 -14.07 22.27
C GLU A 26 1.29 -14.78 21.66
N GLU A 27 2.06 -14.07 20.81
CA GLU A 27 3.11 -14.68 20.01
C GLU A 27 4.47 -14.01 20.22
N GLN A 28 5.54 -14.82 20.08
CA GLN A 28 6.91 -14.30 20.09
C GLN A 28 7.30 -13.81 18.69
N ILE A 29 7.35 -12.50 18.51
CA ILE A 29 7.59 -11.89 17.21
C ILE A 29 9.04 -11.42 17.09
N THR A 30 9.67 -11.80 15.99
CA THR A 30 10.93 -11.22 15.51
C THR A 30 10.64 -10.50 14.21
N ILE A 31 10.94 -9.21 14.12
CA ILE A 31 10.84 -8.44 12.87
C ILE A 31 12.23 -8.36 12.24
N PHE A 32 12.36 -8.93 11.05
CA PHE A 32 13.56 -8.82 10.23
C PHE A 32 13.34 -7.71 9.20
N CYS A 33 14.02 -6.60 9.38
CA CYS A 33 13.73 -5.38 8.65
C CYS A 33 14.98 -4.66 8.13
N ARG A 34 14.75 -3.55 7.44
CA ARG A 34 15.78 -2.68 6.90
C ARG A 34 16.66 -2.10 8.01
N LYS A 35 17.97 -2.05 7.76
CA LYS A 35 18.95 -1.41 8.66
C LYS A 35 18.56 0.04 8.93
N GLY A 36 18.56 0.39 10.24
CA GLY A 36 18.18 1.72 10.70
C GLY A 36 16.67 2.02 10.66
N ALA A 37 15.82 1.01 10.49
CA ALA A 37 14.38 1.20 10.66
C ALA A 37 14.04 1.58 12.12
N PRO A 38 13.08 2.48 12.35
CA PRO A 38 12.60 2.78 13.69
C PRO A 38 11.98 1.54 14.33
N ARG A 39 12.04 1.47 15.66
CA ARG A 39 11.59 0.32 16.47
C ARG A 39 10.45 0.72 17.41
N PRO A 40 9.27 1.06 16.87
CA PRO A 40 8.19 1.66 17.67
C PRO A 40 7.42 0.68 18.55
N LEU A 41 7.70 -0.64 18.45
CA LEU A 41 6.99 -1.67 19.22
C LEU A 41 7.91 -2.27 20.29
N GLU A 42 7.47 -2.20 21.53
CA GLU A 42 8.05 -2.92 22.64
C GLU A 42 7.57 -4.39 22.65
N GLY A 43 8.34 -5.27 23.26
CA GLY A 43 8.02 -6.70 23.35
C GLY A 43 8.23 -7.50 22.06
N VAL A 44 8.86 -6.88 21.05
CA VAL A 44 9.20 -7.49 19.76
C VAL A 44 10.73 -7.51 19.60
N GLN A 45 11.27 -8.61 19.10
CA GLN A 45 12.70 -8.66 18.72
C GLN A 45 12.92 -8.00 17.36
N TRP A 46 13.93 -7.12 17.27
CA TRP A 46 14.27 -6.43 16.03
C TRP A 46 15.60 -6.89 15.47
N LYS A 47 15.62 -7.28 14.20
CA LYS A 47 16.81 -7.66 13.44
C LYS A 47 16.90 -6.81 12.18
N ASP A 48 17.54 -5.65 12.29
CA ASP A 48 17.68 -4.65 11.24
C ASP A 48 18.90 -4.95 10.34
N LYS A 49 18.84 -6.01 9.57
CA LYS A 49 19.94 -6.48 8.72
C LYS A 49 19.65 -6.44 7.22
N LEU A 50 18.43 -6.10 6.80
CA LEU A 50 18.11 -5.96 5.39
C LEU A 50 18.75 -4.71 4.77
N TYR A 51 18.73 -4.67 3.47
CA TYR A 51 19.28 -3.58 2.67
C TYR A 51 18.75 -2.19 3.06
N ALA A 52 19.66 -1.24 3.23
CA ALA A 52 19.35 0.16 3.59
C ALA A 52 19.90 1.19 2.57
N GLY A 53 20.27 0.77 1.37
CA GLY A 53 20.86 1.65 0.36
C GLY A 53 22.40 1.61 0.32
N GLY A 54 23.02 2.27 -0.67
CA GLY A 54 24.46 2.36 -0.86
C GLY A 54 24.84 3.54 -1.75
N LYS A 55 26.09 3.99 -1.66
CA LYS A 55 26.61 5.14 -2.44
C LYS A 55 26.86 4.83 -3.92
N GLY A 56 26.60 3.60 -4.36
CA GLY A 56 26.78 3.17 -5.73
C GLY A 56 26.20 1.79 -5.98
N ARG A 57 26.08 1.39 -7.26
CA ARG A 57 25.43 0.14 -7.67
C ARG A 57 26.11 -1.12 -7.09
N ALA A 58 27.45 -1.14 -7.05
CA ALA A 58 28.20 -2.29 -6.51
C ALA A 58 28.01 -2.42 -5.00
N GLU A 59 28.09 -1.31 -4.25
CA GLU A 59 27.85 -1.30 -2.80
C GLU A 59 26.41 -1.68 -2.46
N ALA A 60 25.46 -1.15 -3.23
CA ALA A 60 24.05 -1.49 -3.09
C ALA A 60 23.80 -2.99 -3.27
N LEU A 61 24.42 -3.62 -4.29
CA LEU A 61 24.31 -5.05 -4.55
C LEU A 61 24.96 -5.89 -3.44
N MET A 62 26.14 -5.50 -2.97
CA MET A 62 26.81 -6.20 -1.87
C MET A 62 26.00 -6.14 -0.58
N ARG A 63 25.49 -4.98 -0.22
CA ARG A 63 24.65 -4.80 0.98
C ARG A 63 23.34 -5.58 0.89
N TYR A 64 22.71 -5.59 -0.29
CA TYR A 64 21.51 -6.36 -0.53
C TYR A 64 21.78 -7.87 -0.38
N GLY A 65 22.81 -8.38 -1.04
CA GLY A 65 23.23 -9.79 -0.92
C GLY A 65 23.59 -10.17 0.51
N GLY A 66 24.33 -9.31 1.22
CA GLY A 66 24.65 -9.50 2.65
C GLY A 66 23.41 -9.56 3.53
N GLY A 67 22.39 -8.72 3.26
CA GLY A 67 21.10 -8.76 3.94
C GLY A 67 20.35 -10.06 3.71
N LEU A 68 20.33 -10.56 2.47
CA LEU A 68 19.70 -11.85 2.13
C LEU A 68 20.44 -13.04 2.78
N LEU A 69 21.77 -13.02 2.85
CA LEU A 69 22.54 -14.04 3.56
C LEU A 69 22.25 -14.01 5.07
N ALA A 70 22.13 -12.82 5.66
CA ALA A 70 21.76 -12.69 7.06
C ALA A 70 20.34 -13.21 7.34
N LEU A 71 19.41 -12.94 6.43
CA LEU A 71 18.03 -13.47 6.49
C LEU A 71 18.04 -15.01 6.38
N ALA A 72 18.80 -15.56 5.42
CA ALA A 72 18.93 -17.00 5.26
C ALA A 72 19.50 -17.68 6.51
N ALA A 73 20.55 -17.10 7.10
CA ALA A 73 21.12 -17.60 8.35
C ALA A 73 20.08 -17.56 9.49
N GLU A 74 19.32 -16.47 9.59
CA GLU A 74 18.26 -16.32 10.59
C GLU A 74 17.18 -17.38 10.45
N ILE A 75 16.68 -17.62 9.24
CA ILE A 75 15.67 -18.64 8.97
C ILE A 75 16.20 -20.04 9.32
N CYS A 76 17.47 -20.35 8.95
CA CYS A 76 18.05 -21.66 9.19
C CYS A 76 18.32 -21.94 10.68
N THR A 77 18.66 -20.94 11.47
CA THR A 77 19.09 -21.12 12.87
C THR A 77 18.06 -20.70 13.90
N GLY A 78 17.07 -19.91 13.49
CA GLY A 78 16.10 -19.31 14.39
C GLY A 78 15.00 -20.25 14.90
N HIS A 79 14.77 -21.39 14.25
CA HIS A 79 13.71 -22.36 14.58
C HIS A 79 12.35 -21.67 14.74
N TYR A 80 11.88 -21.01 13.68
CA TYR A 80 10.61 -20.33 13.64
C TYR A 80 9.46 -21.28 13.29
N ASP A 81 8.36 -21.20 14.02
CA ASP A 81 7.12 -21.89 13.67
C ASP A 81 6.48 -21.29 12.43
N VAL A 82 6.57 -19.96 12.30
CA VAL A 82 6.01 -19.21 11.18
C VAL A 82 7.06 -18.29 10.57
N LEU A 83 7.24 -18.40 9.26
CA LEU A 83 7.93 -17.42 8.43
C LEU A 83 6.86 -16.61 7.67
N HIS A 84 6.67 -15.33 8.03
CA HIS A 84 5.67 -14.47 7.45
C HIS A 84 6.31 -13.38 6.59
N VAL A 85 6.12 -13.43 5.28
CA VAL A 85 6.69 -12.50 4.31
C VAL A 85 5.64 -11.45 3.95
N GLN A 86 5.98 -10.17 4.15
CA GLN A 86 5.07 -9.04 3.88
C GLN A 86 5.24 -8.48 2.46
N GLY A 87 6.42 -8.58 1.89
CA GLY A 87 6.68 -8.10 0.54
C GLY A 87 8.10 -8.35 0.09
N PHE A 88 8.43 -7.95 -1.12
CA PHE A 88 9.74 -8.16 -1.73
C PHE A 88 10.37 -6.83 -2.13
N LYS A 89 11.65 -6.68 -1.87
CA LYS A 89 12.46 -5.62 -2.48
C LYS A 89 12.79 -5.96 -3.93
N ASP A 90 13.15 -7.20 -4.18
CA ASP A 90 13.33 -7.78 -5.51
C ASP A 90 12.91 -9.26 -5.51
N ALA A 91 11.70 -9.51 -5.98
CA ALA A 91 11.08 -10.83 -6.02
C ALA A 91 11.94 -11.89 -6.76
N ARG A 92 12.75 -11.47 -7.75
CA ARG A 92 13.58 -12.37 -8.57
C ARG A 92 14.63 -13.11 -7.75
N TYR A 93 15.11 -12.51 -6.66
CA TYR A 93 16.10 -13.12 -5.77
C TYR A 93 15.48 -13.68 -4.49
N GLU A 94 14.47 -13.00 -3.98
CA GLU A 94 13.87 -13.33 -2.69
C GLU A 94 12.92 -14.53 -2.76
N ILE A 95 12.08 -14.62 -3.79
CA ILE A 95 11.17 -15.75 -3.95
C ILE A 95 11.92 -17.09 -4.03
N PRO A 96 12.95 -17.27 -4.90
CA PRO A 96 13.73 -18.50 -4.90
C PRO A 96 14.41 -18.81 -3.55
N LEU A 97 14.81 -17.76 -2.82
CA LEU A 97 15.38 -17.92 -1.49
C LEU A 97 14.36 -18.49 -0.50
N TYR A 98 13.17 -17.89 -0.41
CA TYR A 98 12.10 -18.39 0.47
C TYR A 98 11.64 -19.80 0.11
N CYS A 99 11.51 -20.11 -1.18
CA CYS A 99 11.17 -21.45 -1.63
C CYS A 99 12.18 -22.51 -1.15
N LYS A 100 13.49 -22.19 -1.19
CA LYS A 100 14.54 -23.08 -0.70
C LYS A 100 14.56 -23.19 0.83
N LEU A 101 14.28 -22.10 1.51
CA LEU A 101 14.39 -22.02 2.97
C LEU A 101 13.12 -22.47 3.70
N LYS A 102 12.00 -22.67 3.01
CA LYS A 102 10.74 -23.14 3.59
C LYS A 102 10.91 -24.33 4.52
N ARG A 103 11.78 -25.28 4.19
CA ARG A 103 12.06 -26.49 4.98
C ARG A 103 12.64 -26.20 6.38
N HIS A 104 13.08 -24.98 6.66
CA HIS A 104 13.67 -24.56 7.94
C HIS A 104 12.69 -23.79 8.85
N CYS A 105 11.44 -23.65 8.43
CA CYS A 105 10.35 -23.09 9.26
C CYS A 105 9.16 -24.06 9.28
N GLY A 106 8.26 -23.90 10.25
CA GLY A 106 7.05 -24.70 10.35
C GLY A 106 6.13 -24.45 9.16
N ILE A 107 5.65 -23.21 9.03
CA ILE A 107 4.81 -22.77 7.91
C ILE A 107 5.35 -21.49 7.27
N LEU A 108 5.13 -21.35 5.96
CA LEU A 108 5.43 -20.15 5.19
C LEU A 108 4.11 -19.41 4.90
N VAL A 109 3.99 -18.21 5.42
CA VAL A 109 2.84 -17.32 5.23
C VAL A 109 3.26 -16.13 4.39
N HIS A 110 2.42 -15.68 3.48
CA HIS A 110 2.62 -14.43 2.74
C HIS A 110 1.37 -13.57 2.77
N THR A 111 1.52 -12.29 3.16
CA THR A 111 0.47 -11.29 2.97
C THR A 111 0.56 -10.72 1.56
N VAL A 112 -0.47 -10.97 0.77
CA VAL A 112 -0.55 -10.55 -0.63
C VAL A 112 -1.16 -9.15 -0.69
N HIS A 113 -0.33 -8.12 -0.47
CA HIS A 113 -0.76 -6.72 -0.60
C HIS A 113 -1.11 -6.34 -2.04
N ASN A 114 -0.41 -6.93 -3.00
CA ASN A 114 -0.71 -6.85 -4.43
C ASN A 114 -0.47 -8.23 -5.05
N LEU A 115 -1.39 -8.70 -5.86
CA LEU A 115 -1.22 -9.99 -6.53
C LEU A 115 0.00 -10.01 -7.44
N LEU A 116 0.24 -8.88 -8.10
CA LEU A 116 1.40 -8.65 -8.96
C LEU A 116 1.88 -7.20 -8.80
N PRO A 117 3.14 -6.90 -9.12
CA PRO A 117 3.55 -5.52 -9.37
C PRO A 117 2.68 -4.88 -10.45
N HIS A 118 2.39 -3.58 -10.34
CA HIS A 118 1.53 -2.87 -11.31
C HIS A 118 2.02 -2.94 -12.76
N GLU A 119 3.34 -3.05 -12.96
CA GLU A 119 3.97 -3.21 -14.28
C GLU A 119 4.50 -4.64 -14.48
N ALA A 120 3.73 -5.65 -14.05
CA ALA A 120 4.17 -7.04 -14.07
C ALA A 120 4.34 -7.60 -15.50
N SER A 121 5.45 -8.28 -15.72
CA SER A 121 5.71 -9.07 -16.92
C SER A 121 5.13 -10.48 -16.82
N PRO A 122 5.00 -11.23 -17.94
CA PRO A 122 4.63 -12.65 -17.90
C PRO A 122 5.58 -13.52 -17.05
N ARG A 123 6.84 -13.10 -16.91
CA ARG A 123 7.82 -13.75 -16.03
C ARG A 123 7.50 -13.53 -14.57
N ASP A 124 7.09 -12.32 -14.20
CA ASP A 124 6.68 -12.01 -12.83
C ASP A 124 5.43 -12.80 -12.45
N ARG A 125 4.43 -12.88 -13.34
CA ARG A 125 3.22 -13.69 -13.13
C ARG A 125 3.56 -15.17 -12.82
N ARG A 126 4.51 -15.76 -13.53
CA ARG A 126 4.97 -17.14 -13.26
C ARG A 126 5.69 -17.22 -11.90
N LEU A 127 6.61 -16.32 -11.65
CA LEU A 127 7.41 -16.29 -10.43
C LEU A 127 6.55 -16.18 -9.16
N TYR A 128 5.58 -15.25 -9.17
CA TYR A 128 4.63 -15.08 -8.08
C TYR A 128 3.70 -16.29 -7.93
N GLY A 129 3.20 -16.83 -9.04
CA GLY A 129 2.38 -18.03 -9.02
C GLY A 129 3.09 -19.25 -8.43
N ASP A 130 4.38 -19.44 -8.74
CA ASP A 130 5.19 -20.50 -8.15
C ASP A 130 5.37 -20.28 -6.64
N PHE A 131 5.58 -19.03 -6.21
CA PHE A 131 5.67 -18.69 -4.79
C PHE A 131 4.35 -18.93 -4.04
N TYR A 132 3.23 -18.51 -4.60
CA TYR A 132 1.91 -18.74 -4.01
C TYR A 132 1.60 -20.23 -3.81
N ARG A 133 2.05 -21.09 -4.74
CA ARG A 133 1.91 -22.55 -4.59
C ARG A 133 2.79 -23.11 -3.47
N VAL A 134 3.96 -22.55 -3.24
CA VAL A 134 4.90 -22.97 -2.18
C VAL A 134 4.47 -22.51 -0.80
N CYS A 135 3.85 -21.33 -0.65
CA CYS A 135 3.32 -20.86 0.62
C CYS A 135 2.32 -21.87 1.20
N ASP A 136 2.29 -22.02 2.50
CA ASP A 136 1.26 -22.82 3.20
C ASP A 136 -0.03 -22.05 3.39
N LEU A 137 0.08 -20.72 3.60
CA LEU A 137 -1.05 -19.82 3.76
C LEU A 137 -0.78 -18.49 3.06
N LEU A 138 -1.78 -17.98 2.37
CA LEU A 138 -1.81 -16.64 1.81
C LEU A 138 -2.84 -15.81 2.56
N VAL A 139 -2.46 -14.61 2.96
CA VAL A 139 -3.37 -13.65 3.58
C VAL A 139 -3.68 -12.58 2.54
N VAL A 140 -4.96 -12.36 2.27
CA VAL A 140 -5.47 -11.29 1.41
C VAL A 140 -6.43 -10.39 2.20
N HIS A 141 -6.70 -9.19 1.70
CA HIS A 141 -7.48 -8.21 2.45
C HIS A 141 -8.95 -8.12 2.04
N ASN A 142 -9.32 -8.74 0.93
CA ASN A 142 -10.68 -8.72 0.39
C ASN A 142 -11.01 -10.01 -0.38
N LEU A 143 -12.29 -10.24 -0.64
CA LEU A 143 -12.79 -11.39 -1.39
C LEU A 143 -12.40 -11.32 -2.86
N TYR A 144 -12.30 -10.12 -3.41
CA TYR A 144 -11.84 -9.90 -4.78
C TYR A 144 -10.45 -10.51 -5.02
N CYS A 145 -9.47 -10.21 -4.16
CA CYS A 145 -8.12 -10.79 -4.24
C CYS A 145 -8.13 -12.31 -4.05
N ARG A 146 -8.97 -12.83 -3.13
CA ARG A 146 -9.14 -14.27 -2.96
C ARG A 146 -9.63 -14.92 -4.24
N GLN A 147 -10.64 -14.35 -4.87
CA GLN A 147 -11.19 -14.87 -6.11
C GLN A 147 -10.15 -14.87 -7.23
N LEU A 148 -9.40 -13.78 -7.40
CA LEU A 148 -8.32 -13.71 -8.38
C LEU A 148 -7.24 -14.78 -8.17
N LEU A 149 -6.86 -15.05 -6.92
CA LEU A 149 -5.87 -16.11 -6.60
C LEU A 149 -6.42 -17.49 -6.97
N MET A 150 -7.69 -17.74 -6.78
CA MET A 150 -8.34 -19.00 -7.16
C MET A 150 -8.43 -19.14 -8.68
N ASP A 151 -8.84 -18.10 -9.37
CA ASP A 151 -9.10 -18.14 -10.82
C ASP A 151 -7.81 -18.11 -11.65
N GLU A 152 -6.89 -17.19 -11.34
CA GLU A 152 -5.69 -17.02 -12.16
C GLU A 152 -4.55 -17.97 -11.79
N TYR A 153 -4.45 -18.36 -10.51
CA TYR A 153 -3.35 -19.22 -10.03
C TYR A 153 -3.81 -20.63 -9.66
N HIS A 154 -5.11 -20.91 -9.76
CA HIS A 154 -5.73 -22.20 -9.45
C HIS A 154 -5.40 -22.70 -8.04
N LEU A 155 -5.41 -21.77 -7.07
CA LEU A 155 -5.13 -22.10 -5.69
C LEU A 155 -6.39 -22.58 -4.96
N PRO A 156 -6.28 -23.58 -4.08
CA PRO A 156 -7.41 -24.04 -3.32
C PRO A 156 -7.84 -23.03 -2.26
N PRO A 157 -9.15 -22.87 -2.01
CA PRO A 157 -9.68 -21.82 -1.13
C PRO A 157 -9.21 -21.91 0.33
N GLU A 158 -8.91 -23.12 0.83
CA GLU A 158 -8.41 -23.36 2.18
C GLU A 158 -7.00 -22.81 2.41
N LYS A 159 -6.28 -22.51 1.34
CA LYS A 159 -4.94 -21.89 1.38
C LYS A 159 -4.98 -20.37 1.48
N ILE A 160 -6.15 -19.77 1.30
CA ILE A 160 -6.31 -18.32 1.21
C ILE A 160 -7.19 -17.83 2.36
N CYS A 161 -6.59 -17.11 3.28
CA CYS A 161 -7.28 -16.47 4.39
C CYS A 161 -7.61 -15.02 4.02
N VAL A 162 -8.88 -14.66 4.09
CA VAL A 162 -9.31 -13.27 3.95
C VAL A 162 -9.30 -12.61 5.33
N THR A 163 -8.44 -11.62 5.50
CA THR A 163 -8.35 -10.83 6.72
C THR A 163 -8.45 -9.36 6.30
N PRO A 164 -9.56 -8.69 6.57
CA PRO A 164 -9.71 -7.27 6.24
C PRO A 164 -8.52 -6.47 6.76
N HIS A 165 -8.05 -5.53 5.95
CA HIS A 165 -7.01 -4.62 6.38
C HIS A 165 -7.57 -3.75 7.53
N GLY A 166 -6.92 -3.78 8.69
CA GLY A 166 -7.37 -3.00 9.84
C GLY A 166 -7.17 -1.49 9.66
N SER A 167 -7.91 -0.71 10.43
CA SER A 167 -7.73 0.74 10.52
C SER A 167 -6.39 1.08 11.20
N TYR A 168 -5.91 2.30 10.98
CA TYR A 168 -4.68 2.79 11.60
C TYR A 168 -4.96 3.33 13.00
N THR A 169 -4.74 2.50 14.01
CA THR A 169 -5.12 2.77 15.42
C THR A 169 -4.40 3.95 16.06
N GLN A 170 -3.32 4.44 15.48
CA GLN A 170 -2.56 5.59 15.98
C GLN A 170 -3.14 6.93 15.53
N ILE A 171 -4.11 6.92 14.61
CA ILE A 171 -4.76 8.12 14.13
C ILE A 171 -5.88 8.50 15.10
N SER A 172 -5.89 9.77 15.49
CA SER A 172 -6.95 10.37 16.32
C SER A 172 -7.66 11.44 15.49
N PRO A 173 -8.77 11.09 14.83
CA PRO A 173 -9.53 12.06 14.05
C PRO A 173 -10.04 13.16 14.94
N LYS A 174 -9.95 14.39 14.47
CA LYS A 174 -10.56 15.56 15.13
C LYS A 174 -11.98 15.74 14.66
N GLU A 175 -12.81 16.36 15.49
CA GLU A 175 -14.11 16.80 15.04
C GLU A 175 -13.92 17.78 13.85
N HIS A 176 -14.62 17.51 12.76
CA HIS A 176 -14.52 18.26 11.54
C HIS A 176 -15.88 18.78 11.14
N GLN A 177 -15.96 20.07 10.85
CA GLN A 177 -17.12 20.69 10.25
C GLN A 177 -16.83 20.96 8.78
N LEU A 178 -17.76 20.58 7.90
CA LEU A 178 -17.62 20.79 6.47
C LEU A 178 -17.41 22.26 6.14
N HIS A 179 -16.50 22.53 5.23
CA HIS A 179 -16.26 23.89 4.76
C HIS A 179 -17.48 24.46 4.03
N THR A 180 -17.85 25.70 4.34
CA THR A 180 -19.07 26.33 3.81
C THR A 180 -18.82 27.10 2.51
N GLU A 181 -17.61 27.58 2.28
CA GLU A 181 -17.28 28.37 1.08
C GLU A 181 -16.87 27.48 -0.08
N LYS A 182 -15.90 26.58 0.16
CA LYS A 182 -15.44 25.60 -0.82
C LYS A 182 -15.34 24.24 -0.16
N THR A 183 -15.78 23.21 -0.86
CA THR A 183 -15.56 21.83 -0.42
C THR A 183 -14.10 21.45 -0.69
N GLU A 184 -13.39 20.98 0.34
CA GLU A 184 -11.99 20.59 0.30
C GLU A 184 -11.85 19.09 0.02
N PHE A 185 -11.20 18.77 -1.08
CA PHE A 185 -10.92 17.38 -1.48
C PHE A 185 -9.44 17.05 -1.38
N LEU A 186 -9.14 15.84 -0.95
CA LEU A 186 -7.78 15.33 -0.89
C LEU A 186 -7.61 14.08 -1.76
N GLN A 187 -6.63 14.10 -2.66
CA GLN A 187 -6.06 12.90 -3.28
C GLN A 187 -4.61 12.74 -2.82
N PHE A 188 -4.34 11.71 -2.02
CA PHE A 188 -3.01 11.49 -1.43
C PHE A 188 -2.39 10.17 -1.87
N GLY A 189 -1.05 10.18 -1.97
CA GLY A 189 -0.18 9.01 -2.09
C GLY A 189 0.84 9.13 -3.23
N VAL A 190 1.64 8.08 -3.45
CA VAL A 190 2.58 8.06 -4.57
C VAL A 190 1.80 8.20 -5.87
N LEU A 191 2.11 9.26 -6.65
CA LEU A 191 1.43 9.53 -7.91
C LEU A 191 1.87 8.48 -8.95
N ARG A 192 0.87 7.79 -9.48
CA ARG A 192 1.01 6.78 -10.53
C ARG A 192 -0.19 6.85 -11.46
N ARG A 193 -0.01 6.46 -12.71
CA ARG A 193 -1.08 6.52 -13.71
C ARG A 193 -2.37 5.83 -13.28
N TYR A 194 -2.27 4.68 -12.60
CA TYR A 194 -3.46 3.95 -12.13
C TYR A 194 -4.30 4.74 -11.11
N LYS A 195 -3.71 5.74 -10.45
CA LYS A 195 -4.42 6.59 -9.47
C LYS A 195 -5.31 7.66 -10.08
N GLY A 196 -5.30 7.82 -11.40
CA GLY A 196 -6.28 8.63 -12.12
C GLY A 196 -6.25 10.12 -11.85
N VAL A 197 -5.10 10.71 -11.47
CA VAL A 197 -5.00 12.19 -11.28
C VAL A 197 -5.36 12.92 -12.57
N ASP A 198 -5.01 12.39 -13.73
CA ASP A 198 -5.37 12.93 -15.05
C ASP A 198 -6.90 12.90 -15.28
N ILE A 199 -7.61 11.85 -14.81
CA ILE A 199 -9.08 11.76 -14.87
C ILE A 199 -9.70 12.84 -13.98
N LEU A 200 -9.18 13.01 -12.77
CA LEU A 200 -9.63 14.06 -11.84
C LEU A 200 -9.47 15.45 -12.44
N LEU A 201 -8.31 15.74 -13.04
CA LEU A 201 -8.06 17.02 -13.69
C LEU A 201 -8.98 17.24 -14.90
N GLU A 202 -9.30 16.18 -15.64
CA GLU A 202 -10.26 16.24 -16.75
C GLU A 202 -11.69 16.53 -16.23
N ALA A 203 -12.13 15.86 -15.18
CA ALA A 203 -13.43 16.10 -14.55
C ALA A 203 -13.56 17.54 -14.09
N LEU A 204 -12.55 18.09 -13.41
CA LEU A 204 -12.53 19.48 -12.98
C LEU A 204 -12.58 20.45 -14.16
N ALA A 205 -11.91 20.14 -15.28
CA ALA A 205 -11.91 20.97 -16.48
C ALA A 205 -13.29 21.03 -17.16
N ARG A 206 -14.10 19.97 -17.06
CA ARG A 206 -15.48 19.92 -17.58
C ARG A 206 -16.50 20.65 -16.71
N MET A 207 -16.18 20.91 -15.45
CA MET A 207 -17.04 21.69 -14.57
C MET A 207 -17.15 23.14 -15.07
N THR A 208 -18.33 23.74 -14.87
CA THR A 208 -18.52 25.20 -15.08
C THR A 208 -17.69 26.01 -14.09
N GLU A 209 -17.39 27.25 -14.42
CA GLU A 209 -16.66 28.15 -13.51
C GLU A 209 -17.34 28.29 -12.15
N THR A 210 -18.67 28.37 -12.14
CA THR A 210 -19.47 28.43 -10.90
C THR A 210 -19.29 27.14 -10.06
N GLN A 211 -19.23 25.97 -10.67
CA GLN A 211 -18.97 24.73 -9.95
C GLN A 211 -17.54 24.70 -9.42
N ARG A 212 -16.54 25.02 -10.28
CA ARG A 212 -15.12 25.05 -9.87
C ARG A 212 -14.85 26.04 -8.73
N SER A 213 -15.55 27.18 -8.69
CA SER A 213 -15.38 28.16 -7.60
C SER A 213 -15.80 27.63 -6.22
N ARG A 214 -16.57 26.53 -6.18
CA ARG A 214 -17.08 25.91 -4.95
C ARG A 214 -16.28 24.67 -4.49
N VAL A 215 -15.24 24.29 -5.22
CA VAL A 215 -14.41 23.14 -4.89
C VAL A 215 -12.94 23.53 -4.84
N HIS A 216 -12.19 22.87 -4.00
CA HIS A 216 -10.74 22.91 -4.01
C HIS A 216 -10.19 21.50 -3.84
N VAL A 217 -9.19 21.14 -4.62
CA VAL A 217 -8.60 19.81 -4.63
C VAL A 217 -7.11 19.88 -4.33
N THR A 218 -6.69 19.25 -3.26
CA THR A 218 -5.27 19.04 -2.98
C THR A 218 -4.84 17.67 -3.50
N VAL A 219 -3.89 17.67 -4.45
CA VAL A 219 -3.20 16.46 -4.92
C VAL A 219 -1.82 16.45 -4.28
N ALA A 220 -1.57 15.51 -3.36
CA ALA A 220 -0.35 15.49 -2.57
C ALA A 220 0.35 14.12 -2.64
N GLY A 221 1.68 14.13 -2.74
CA GLY A 221 2.48 12.91 -2.68
C GLY A 221 3.69 12.90 -3.59
N GLN A 222 4.44 11.83 -3.49
CA GLN A 222 5.67 11.69 -4.27
C GLN A 222 5.39 11.17 -5.67
N GLN A 223 5.98 11.81 -6.67
CA GLN A 223 6.02 11.34 -8.05
C GLN A 223 7.42 10.82 -8.39
N PHE A 224 7.47 9.65 -9.00
CA PHE A 224 8.71 9.08 -9.51
C PHE A 224 8.63 9.08 -11.04
N PRO A 225 9.47 9.85 -11.77
CA PRO A 225 9.38 9.97 -13.23
C PRO A 225 9.49 8.64 -13.98
N LYS A 226 10.11 7.62 -13.39
CA LYS A 226 10.18 6.27 -13.97
C LYS A 226 8.87 5.50 -13.89
N LEU A 227 7.98 5.86 -12.98
CA LEU A 227 6.69 5.21 -12.75
C LEU A 227 5.54 6.00 -13.36
N ASP A 228 5.69 7.33 -13.38
CA ASP A 228 4.74 8.25 -13.98
C ASP A 228 5.47 9.52 -14.37
N ALA A 229 5.61 9.75 -15.69
CA ALA A 229 6.30 10.90 -16.26
C ALA A 229 5.34 12.06 -16.59
N THR A 230 4.09 12.01 -16.18
CA THR A 230 3.08 13.04 -16.46
C THR A 230 3.46 14.36 -15.79
N ASP A 231 3.49 15.44 -16.56
CA ASP A 231 3.63 16.78 -16.00
C ASP A 231 2.27 17.32 -15.54
N TYR A 232 1.90 16.95 -14.32
CA TYR A 232 0.63 17.39 -13.73
C TYR A 232 0.54 18.91 -13.56
N ALA A 233 1.67 19.59 -13.33
CA ALA A 233 1.68 21.04 -13.24
C ALA A 233 1.37 21.70 -14.59
N ALA A 234 1.88 21.15 -15.70
CA ALA A 234 1.52 21.60 -17.03
C ALA A 234 0.03 21.34 -17.32
N LEU A 235 -0.49 20.16 -17.00
CA LEU A 235 -1.90 19.84 -17.19
C LEU A 235 -2.84 20.76 -16.42
N ILE A 236 -2.51 21.11 -15.18
CA ILE A 236 -3.29 22.07 -14.37
C ILE A 236 -3.33 23.43 -15.07
N ARG A 237 -2.18 23.92 -15.55
CA ARG A 237 -2.14 25.22 -16.29
C ARG A 237 -2.90 25.16 -17.61
N GLU A 238 -2.70 24.11 -18.41
CA GLU A 238 -3.38 23.96 -19.71
C GLU A 238 -4.90 23.93 -19.56
N LYS A 239 -5.39 23.37 -18.47
CA LYS A 239 -6.83 23.28 -18.19
C LYS A 239 -7.38 24.46 -17.40
N GLY A 240 -6.57 25.45 -17.02
CA GLY A 240 -6.98 26.62 -16.24
C GLY A 240 -7.50 26.25 -14.85
N LEU A 241 -6.84 25.32 -14.16
CA LEU A 241 -7.28 24.77 -12.87
C LEU A 241 -6.51 25.33 -11.66
N GLU A 242 -5.58 26.29 -11.86
CA GLU A 242 -4.74 26.84 -10.79
C GLU A 242 -5.56 27.47 -9.65
N GLY A 243 -6.79 27.93 -9.93
CA GLY A 243 -7.68 28.50 -8.92
C GLY A 243 -8.40 27.50 -8.02
N CYS A 244 -8.39 26.20 -8.39
CA CYS A 244 -9.10 25.16 -7.65
C CYS A 244 -8.29 23.88 -7.39
N VAL A 245 -7.03 23.82 -7.83
CA VAL A 245 -6.13 22.66 -7.60
C VAL A 245 -4.82 23.11 -6.98
N THR A 246 -4.47 22.52 -5.84
CA THR A 246 -3.15 22.61 -5.24
C THR A 246 -2.37 21.31 -5.48
N LEU A 247 -1.20 21.41 -6.10
CA LEU A 247 -0.31 20.28 -6.35
C LEU A 247 0.89 20.32 -5.41
N GLN A 248 1.01 19.32 -4.53
CA GLN A 248 2.10 19.19 -3.55
C GLN A 248 2.94 17.96 -3.88
N LEU A 249 3.95 18.12 -4.76
CA LEU A 249 4.84 17.04 -5.15
C LEU A 249 6.00 16.89 -4.18
N GLY A 250 6.26 15.65 -3.76
CA GLY A 250 7.37 15.30 -2.90
C GLY A 250 6.98 14.43 -1.72
N HIS A 251 7.93 14.22 -0.83
CA HIS A 251 7.68 13.54 0.43
C HIS A 251 6.83 14.44 1.35
N VAL A 252 5.71 13.92 1.79
CA VAL A 252 4.84 14.58 2.78
C VAL A 252 5.21 14.04 4.16
N PRO A 253 5.74 14.87 5.07
CA PRO A 253 6.01 14.46 6.46
C PRO A 253 4.71 14.08 7.19
N ASP A 254 4.83 13.24 8.23
CA ASP A 254 3.66 12.70 8.96
C ASP A 254 2.77 13.81 9.55
N GLU A 255 3.36 14.91 10.07
CA GLU A 255 2.62 16.04 10.62
C GLU A 255 1.84 16.82 9.52
N ALA A 256 2.44 16.95 8.32
CA ALA A 256 1.79 17.58 7.18
C ALA A 256 0.69 16.67 6.60
N LEU A 257 0.90 15.36 6.63
CA LEU A 257 -0.09 14.37 6.23
C LEU A 257 -1.30 14.40 7.15
N ASP A 258 -1.08 14.47 8.47
CA ASP A 258 -2.16 14.63 9.45
C ASP A 258 -2.99 15.87 9.14
N ALA A 259 -2.34 17.02 8.91
CA ALA A 259 -3.04 18.26 8.56
C ALA A 259 -3.88 18.13 7.29
N LEU A 260 -3.32 17.54 6.22
CA LEU A 260 -4.05 17.34 4.95
C LEU A 260 -5.34 16.53 5.14
N TYR A 261 -5.25 15.41 5.88
CA TYR A 261 -6.44 14.61 6.15
C TYR A 261 -7.41 15.29 7.10
N GLN A 262 -6.94 16.01 8.13
CA GLN A 262 -7.83 16.74 9.05
C GLN A 262 -8.60 17.84 8.34
N GLU A 263 -7.98 18.57 7.41
CA GLU A 263 -8.56 19.67 6.67
C GLU A 263 -9.51 19.22 5.54
N ALA A 264 -9.32 18.05 4.96
CA ALA A 264 -10.17 17.58 3.88
C ALA A 264 -11.62 17.34 4.33
N ASP A 265 -12.59 17.70 3.49
CA ASP A 265 -13.99 17.29 3.64
C ASP A 265 -14.20 15.89 3.11
N PHE A 266 -13.55 15.57 1.97
CA PHE A 266 -13.64 14.28 1.28
C PHE A 266 -12.29 13.83 0.76
N CYS A 267 -12.10 12.51 0.65
CA CYS A 267 -10.95 11.93 -0.02
C CYS A 267 -11.32 11.32 -1.36
N LEU A 268 -10.47 11.54 -2.39
CA LEU A 268 -10.72 11.12 -3.78
C LEU A 268 -9.84 9.95 -4.19
N PHE A 269 -10.46 8.95 -4.82
CA PHE A 269 -9.80 7.75 -5.32
C PHE A 269 -10.26 7.41 -6.75
N PRO A 270 -9.93 8.24 -7.76
CA PRO A 270 -10.33 8.03 -9.16
C PRO A 270 -9.47 6.97 -9.85
N TYR A 271 -9.26 5.84 -9.17
CA TYR A 271 -8.32 4.82 -9.60
C TYR A 271 -8.85 4.00 -10.77
N ARG A 272 -7.96 3.60 -11.67
CA ARG A 272 -8.26 2.69 -12.77
C ARG A 272 -8.35 1.25 -12.32
N GLU A 273 -7.45 0.89 -11.40
CA GLU A 273 -7.34 -0.46 -10.85
C GLU A 273 -6.65 -0.44 -9.50
N ILE A 274 -6.98 -1.36 -8.61
CA ILE A 274 -6.25 -1.62 -7.37
C ILE A 274 -6.66 -2.99 -6.82
N TYR A 275 -5.79 -3.60 -6.05
CA TYR A 275 -6.09 -4.83 -5.29
C TYR A 275 -6.59 -4.56 -3.88
N GLY A 276 -6.30 -3.40 -3.33
CA GLY A 276 -6.71 -2.89 -2.03
C GLY A 276 -5.98 -1.59 -1.74
N SER A 277 -6.58 -0.69 -0.95
CA SER A 277 -6.06 0.67 -0.79
C SER A 277 -5.83 1.06 0.66
N GLY A 278 -4.57 1.00 1.11
CA GLY A 278 -4.19 1.59 2.39
C GLY A 278 -4.51 3.09 2.51
N ALA A 279 -4.53 3.83 1.38
CA ALA A 279 -4.89 5.24 1.38
C ALA A 279 -6.39 5.47 1.62
N LEU A 280 -7.26 4.59 1.12
CA LEU A 280 -8.70 4.64 1.41
C LEU A 280 -8.95 4.33 2.89
N LEU A 281 -8.29 3.32 3.44
CA LEU A 281 -8.38 3.00 4.86
C LEU A 281 -7.80 4.09 5.75
N MET A 282 -6.79 4.80 5.27
CA MET A 282 -6.26 6.00 5.92
C MET A 282 -7.36 7.08 6.01
N ALA A 283 -8.10 7.34 4.91
CA ALA A 283 -9.22 8.28 4.92
C ALA A 283 -10.27 7.88 5.96
N TYR A 284 -10.64 6.61 6.03
CA TYR A 284 -11.56 6.11 7.05
C TYR A 284 -11.02 6.26 8.48
N SER A 285 -9.72 6.05 8.67
CA SER A 285 -9.09 6.27 9.99
C SER A 285 -9.17 7.72 10.44
N TYR A 286 -9.21 8.66 9.50
CA TYR A 286 -9.48 10.09 9.76
C TYR A 286 -10.98 10.43 9.75
N SER A 287 -11.86 9.46 9.68
CA SER A 287 -13.32 9.64 9.58
C SER A 287 -13.73 10.49 8.37
N LYS A 288 -12.97 10.39 7.25
CA LYS A 288 -13.27 11.13 6.04
C LYS A 288 -14.10 10.29 5.08
N PRO A 289 -15.22 10.81 4.59
CA PRO A 289 -15.98 10.17 3.53
C PRO A 289 -15.15 10.12 2.24
N VAL A 290 -15.40 9.09 1.42
CA VAL A 290 -14.61 8.84 0.22
C VAL A 290 -15.47 8.91 -1.04
N LEU A 291 -14.88 9.40 -2.12
CA LEU A 291 -15.37 9.27 -3.48
C LEU A 291 -14.40 8.40 -4.25
N ALA A 292 -14.84 7.25 -4.73
CA ALA A 292 -13.97 6.25 -5.34
C ALA A 292 -14.54 5.71 -6.66
N SER A 293 -13.65 5.27 -7.54
CA SER A 293 -14.08 4.55 -8.74
C SER A 293 -14.79 3.25 -8.38
N SER A 294 -15.87 2.90 -9.09
CA SER A 294 -16.57 1.63 -8.97
C SER A 294 -15.73 0.50 -9.61
N ILE A 295 -14.70 0.07 -8.86
CA ILE A 295 -13.82 -1.05 -9.21
C ILE A 295 -13.92 -2.11 -8.10
N PRO A 296 -13.71 -3.41 -8.39
CA PRO A 296 -14.05 -4.48 -7.46
C PRO A 296 -13.51 -4.34 -6.04
N ALA A 297 -12.26 -3.89 -5.88
CA ALA A 297 -11.69 -3.67 -4.56
C ALA A 297 -12.39 -2.54 -3.80
N PHE A 298 -12.71 -1.43 -4.46
CA PHE A 298 -13.40 -0.31 -3.81
C PHE A 298 -14.88 -0.59 -3.57
N GLU A 299 -15.54 -1.35 -4.44
CA GLU A 299 -16.91 -1.82 -4.17
C GLU A 299 -16.98 -2.63 -2.88
N GLU A 300 -16.01 -3.54 -2.66
CA GLU A 300 -15.92 -4.30 -1.43
C GLU A 300 -15.52 -3.42 -0.22
N GLU A 301 -14.50 -2.56 -0.35
CA GLU A 301 -14.01 -1.70 0.73
C GLU A 301 -15.02 -0.62 1.16
N THR A 302 -15.96 -0.24 0.27
CA THR A 302 -17.04 0.73 0.57
C THR A 302 -18.37 0.07 0.89
N ASP A 303 -18.42 -1.24 1.03
CA ASP A 303 -19.67 -2.01 1.22
C ASP A 303 -20.72 -1.66 0.15
N GLY A 304 -20.33 -1.75 -1.12
CA GLY A 304 -21.18 -1.42 -2.27
C GLY A 304 -21.61 0.04 -2.34
N GLY A 305 -20.82 0.96 -1.77
CA GLY A 305 -21.12 2.39 -1.72
C GLY A 305 -21.86 2.84 -0.45
N CYS A 306 -22.04 1.96 0.55
CA CYS A 306 -22.66 2.33 1.83
C CYS A 306 -21.81 3.30 2.65
N THR A 307 -20.48 3.18 2.57
CA THR A 307 -19.53 3.99 3.34
C THR A 307 -18.75 5.00 2.48
N GLY A 308 -19.09 5.12 1.20
CA GLY A 308 -18.48 6.07 0.25
C GLY A 308 -19.29 6.17 -1.02
N LEU A 309 -19.10 7.24 -1.78
CA LEU A 309 -19.75 7.40 -3.08
C LEU A 309 -18.89 6.73 -4.16
N LEU A 310 -19.53 5.92 -5.00
CA LEU A 310 -18.88 5.26 -6.13
C LEU A 310 -19.28 5.94 -7.45
N PHE A 311 -18.33 6.08 -8.36
CA PHE A 311 -18.52 6.59 -9.71
C PHE A 311 -17.84 5.68 -10.75
N PRO A 312 -18.32 5.65 -12.01
CA PRO A 312 -17.71 4.83 -13.06
C PRO A 312 -16.21 5.13 -13.24
N PRO A 313 -15.36 4.11 -13.35
CA PRO A 313 -13.92 4.32 -13.59
C PRO A 313 -13.69 4.93 -14.98
N GLU A 314 -12.66 5.77 -15.10
CA GLU A 314 -12.23 6.44 -16.35
C GLU A 314 -13.28 7.35 -17.01
N GLU A 315 -14.40 7.61 -16.36
CA GLU A 315 -15.44 8.53 -16.82
C GLU A 315 -15.34 9.85 -16.03
N PRO A 316 -14.89 10.95 -16.65
CA PRO A 316 -14.73 12.25 -15.97
C PRO A 316 -16.02 13.08 -15.90
N ASP A 317 -17.16 12.55 -16.36
CA ASP A 317 -18.45 13.24 -16.38
C ASP A 317 -19.25 13.07 -15.08
#